data_0bfbba21f05bf404cd59b5e37e25cd7d
#
_entry.id   0bfbba21f05bf404cd59b5e37e25cd7d
#
_cell.length_a   1.000
_cell.length_b   1.000
_cell.length_c   1.000
_cell.angle_alpha   90.00
_cell.angle_beta   90.00
_cell.angle_gamma   90.00
#
_symmetry.space_group_name_H-M   'P 1'
#
loop_
_entity.id
_entity.type
_entity.pdbx_description
1 polymer ?
#
loop_
_entity_poly.entity_id
_entity_poly.type
_entity_poly.pdbx_seq_one_letter_code
_entity_poly.pdbx_strand_id
1 'polypeptide(L)' 'MKDGAVEQSNFHDYPPLRMSDMPVIETHIVASTEAPTGVGEPGVPCVAPAVANAFFHLTGQRVRRLPFAKGIAKPARA' A
#
# COMPACT_ATOMS: atom_id res chain seq x y z
N MET A 1 -13.24 0.61 -10.94
CA MET A 1 -14.28 1.53 -11.39
C MET A 1 -14.36 1.48 -12.91
N LYS A 2 -15.56 1.42 -13.44
CA LYS A 2 -15.84 1.41 -14.87
C LYS A 2 -17.04 2.36 -15.11
N ASP A 3 -16.89 3.23 -16.07
CA ASP A 3 -17.94 4.21 -16.45
C ASP A 3 -18.49 5.02 -15.27
N GLY A 4 -17.64 5.39 -14.34
CA GLY A 4 -18.01 6.15 -13.14
C GLY A 4 -18.65 5.34 -12.01
N ALA A 5 -18.85 4.05 -12.19
CA ALA A 5 -19.43 3.16 -11.18
C ALA A 5 -18.40 2.20 -10.60
N VAL A 6 -18.63 1.75 -9.37
CA VAL A 6 -17.86 0.68 -8.73
C VAL A 6 -18.34 -0.66 -9.28
N GLU A 7 -17.42 -1.49 -9.79
CA GLU A 7 -17.75 -2.81 -10.32
C GLU A 7 -17.95 -3.85 -9.23
N GLN A 8 -17.22 -3.69 -8.12
CA GLN A 8 -17.32 -4.60 -6.98
C GLN A 8 -18.62 -4.37 -6.22
N SER A 9 -19.26 -5.43 -5.79
CA SER A 9 -20.57 -5.41 -5.15
C SER A 9 -20.58 -5.90 -3.70
N ASN A 10 -19.68 -6.79 -3.33
CA ASN A 10 -19.63 -7.38 -1.99
C ASN A 10 -18.24 -8.00 -1.71
N PHE A 11 -18.08 -8.66 -0.58
CA PHE A 11 -16.82 -9.30 -0.16
C PHE A 11 -16.33 -10.42 -1.07
N HIS A 12 -17.16 -11.00 -1.92
CA HIS A 12 -16.75 -12.03 -2.86
C HIS A 12 -15.87 -11.49 -4.01
N ASP A 13 -16.08 -10.25 -4.41
CA ASP A 13 -15.35 -9.58 -5.49
C ASP A 13 -14.52 -8.37 -5.02
N TYR A 14 -14.62 -8.04 -3.73
CA TYR A 14 -13.72 -7.13 -3.02
C TYR A 14 -13.32 -7.76 -1.68
N PRO A 15 -12.41 -8.74 -1.68
CA PRO A 15 -12.06 -9.48 -0.49
C PRO A 15 -11.35 -8.59 0.55
N PRO A 16 -11.79 -8.62 1.82
CA PRO A 16 -11.08 -7.95 2.91
C PRO A 16 -9.75 -8.62 3.21
N LEU A 17 -8.84 -7.87 3.82
CA LEU A 17 -7.58 -8.41 4.31
C LEU A 17 -7.85 -9.56 5.31
N ARG A 18 -7.21 -10.71 5.10
CA ARG A 18 -7.29 -11.86 5.98
C ARG A 18 -6.15 -11.87 6.98
N MET A 19 -6.33 -12.58 8.09
CA MET A 19 -5.28 -12.72 9.12
C MET A 19 -3.99 -13.35 8.56
N SER A 20 -4.11 -14.25 7.60
CA SER A 20 -2.96 -14.85 6.90
C SER A 20 -2.14 -13.84 6.09
N ASP A 21 -2.76 -12.75 5.68
CA ASP A 21 -2.15 -11.73 4.80
C ASP A 21 -1.73 -10.49 5.60
N MET A 22 -1.95 -10.53 6.92
CA MET A 22 -1.62 -9.42 7.81
C MET A 22 -0.11 -9.18 7.85
N PRO A 23 0.36 -7.96 7.57
CA PRO A 23 1.78 -7.63 7.70
C PRO A 23 2.21 -7.63 9.17
N VAL A 24 3.49 -7.85 9.41
CA VAL A 24 4.09 -7.58 10.72
C VAL A 24 4.14 -6.07 10.94
N ILE A 25 3.58 -5.61 12.04
CA ILE A 25 3.53 -4.19 12.40
C ILE A 25 4.41 -3.96 13.62
N GLU A 26 5.42 -3.11 13.47
CA GLU A 26 6.27 -2.64 14.56
C GLU A 26 6.01 -1.17 14.81
N THR A 27 5.74 -0.81 16.06
CA THR A 27 5.47 0.57 16.45
C THR A 27 6.66 1.12 17.24
N HIS A 28 7.24 2.20 16.74
CA HIS A 28 8.34 2.91 17.39
C HIS A 28 7.87 4.31 17.77
N ILE A 29 7.86 4.61 19.06
CA ILE A 29 7.43 5.91 19.59
C ILE A 29 8.66 6.76 19.84
N VAL A 30 8.72 7.92 19.18
CA VAL A 30 9.73 8.94 19.44
C VAL A 30 9.24 9.80 20.60
N ALA A 31 10.03 9.88 21.67
CA ALA A 31 9.70 10.74 22.81
C ALA A 31 9.74 12.20 22.41
N SER A 32 8.72 12.96 22.82
CA SER A 32 8.58 14.38 22.51
C SER A 32 7.93 15.11 23.68
N THR A 33 8.33 16.35 23.88
CA THR A 33 7.71 17.30 24.83
C THR A 33 6.80 18.30 24.15
N GLU A 34 6.64 18.19 22.83
CA GLU A 34 5.76 19.04 22.06
C GLU A 34 4.27 18.78 22.38
N ALA A 35 3.43 19.78 22.11
CA ALA A 35 2.00 19.65 22.29
C ALA A 35 1.43 18.52 21.42
N PRO A 36 0.44 17.75 21.91
CA PRO A 36 -0.21 16.70 21.13
C PRO A 36 -0.83 17.24 19.83
N THR A 37 -0.67 16.50 18.76
CA THR A 37 -1.27 16.80 17.46
C THR A 37 -2.05 15.60 16.94
N GLY A 38 -2.74 15.74 15.80
CA GLY A 38 -3.44 14.63 15.16
C GLY A 38 -2.45 13.64 14.53
N VAL A 39 -2.80 12.35 14.56
CA VAL A 39 -1.96 11.23 14.04
C VAL A 39 -2.72 10.35 13.04
N GLY A 40 -3.93 10.70 12.63
CA GLY A 40 -4.76 9.86 11.77
C GLY A 40 -4.24 9.77 10.34
N GLU A 41 -4.23 10.88 9.62
CA GLU A 41 -3.97 10.92 8.18
C GLU A 41 -2.50 10.99 7.76
N PRO A 42 -1.54 11.51 8.57
CA PRO A 42 -0.17 11.74 8.08
C PRO A 42 0.55 10.50 7.55
N GLY A 43 0.16 9.31 7.98
CA GLY A 43 0.75 8.06 7.51
C GLY A 43 0.33 7.65 6.09
N VAL A 44 -0.83 8.10 5.62
CA VAL A 44 -1.41 7.65 4.34
C VAL A 44 -0.55 8.00 3.13
N PRO A 45 -0.08 9.23 2.95
CA PRO A 45 0.76 9.58 1.79
C PRO A 45 2.09 8.83 1.73
N CYS A 46 2.58 8.35 2.87
CA CYS A 46 3.89 7.70 2.97
C CYS A 46 3.86 6.21 2.56
N VAL A 47 2.70 5.56 2.59
CA VAL A 47 2.59 4.10 2.37
C VAL A 47 2.98 3.70 0.95
N ALA A 48 2.37 4.31 -0.05
CA ALA A 48 2.63 3.94 -1.44
C ALA A 48 4.11 4.16 -1.85
N PRO A 49 4.75 5.31 -1.58
CA PRO A 49 6.16 5.49 -1.89
C PRO A 49 7.07 4.56 -1.07
N ALA A 50 6.76 4.26 0.18
CA ALA A 50 7.53 3.32 0.99
C ALA A 50 7.50 1.91 0.38
N VAL A 51 6.32 1.42 0.00
CA VAL A 51 6.16 0.12 -0.66
C VAL A 51 6.87 0.09 -2.02
N ALA A 52 6.75 1.16 -2.82
CA ALA A 52 7.43 1.27 -4.11
C ALA A 52 8.96 1.23 -3.98
N ASN A 53 9.51 1.87 -2.96
CA ASN A 53 10.95 1.84 -2.67
C ASN A 53 11.41 0.47 -2.18
N ALA A 54 10.66 -0.19 -1.31
CA ALA A 54 10.95 -1.54 -0.86
C ALA A 54 10.91 -2.53 -2.04
N PHE A 55 9.92 -2.42 -2.92
CA PHE A 55 9.82 -3.23 -4.12
C PHE A 55 11.02 -3.01 -5.06
N PHE A 56 11.42 -1.75 -5.27
CA PHE A 56 12.60 -1.45 -6.05
C PHE A 56 13.87 -2.03 -5.44
N HIS A 57 14.02 -1.93 -4.13
CA HIS A 57 15.19 -2.47 -3.42
C HIS A 57 15.29 -3.99 -3.60
N LEU A 58 14.15 -4.68 -3.58
CA LEU A 58 14.07 -6.13 -3.74
C LEU A 58 14.30 -6.60 -5.20
N THR A 59 13.78 -5.86 -6.17
CA THR A 59 13.65 -6.36 -7.56
C THR A 59 14.46 -5.57 -8.58
N GLY A 60 14.92 -4.37 -8.24
CA GLY A 60 15.51 -3.43 -9.19
C GLY A 60 14.51 -2.73 -10.11
N GLN A 61 13.21 -3.04 -10.02
CA GLN A 61 12.17 -2.44 -10.85
C GLN A 61 11.53 -1.22 -10.17
N ARG A 62 11.44 -0.11 -10.88
CA ARG A 62 10.75 1.09 -10.40
C ARG A 62 9.25 1.04 -10.70
N VAL A 63 8.45 1.19 -9.66
CA VAL A 63 7.01 1.41 -9.82
C VAL A 63 6.76 2.91 -9.95
N ARG A 64 6.25 3.33 -11.10
CA ARG A 64 5.99 4.74 -11.43
C ARG A 64 4.50 5.02 -11.62
N ARG A 65 3.65 4.00 -11.42
CA ARG A 65 2.22 4.07 -11.70
C ARG A 65 1.44 3.27 -10.67
N LEU A 66 0.33 3.81 -10.22
CA LEU A 66 -0.63 3.14 -9.36
C LEU A 66 -1.90 2.77 -10.16
N PRO A 67 -2.62 1.74 -9.74
CA PRO A 67 -2.29 0.80 -8.65
C PRO A 67 -1.09 -0.08 -8.97
N PHE A 68 -0.44 -0.64 -7.96
CA PHE A 68 0.79 -1.44 -8.12
C PHE A 68 0.68 -2.54 -9.16
N ALA A 69 -0.45 -3.25 -9.22
CA ALA A 69 -0.69 -4.31 -10.19
C ALA A 69 -0.54 -3.85 -11.67
N LYS A 70 -0.72 -2.56 -11.93
CA LYS A 70 -0.53 -1.97 -13.27
C LYS A 70 0.86 -1.35 -13.45
N GLY A 71 1.52 -1.03 -12.33
CA GLY A 71 2.85 -0.41 -12.32
C GLY A 71 4.00 -1.42 -12.34
N ILE A 72 3.71 -2.69 -12.01
CA ILE A 72 4.69 -3.77 -12.00
C ILE A 72 4.67 -4.46 -13.34
N ALA A 73 5.80 -4.43 -14.05
CA ALA A 73 5.95 -5.22 -15.28
C ALA A 73 5.82 -6.72 -14.93
N LYS A 74 4.94 -7.42 -15.64
CA LYS A 74 4.89 -8.89 -15.52
C LYS A 74 6.27 -9.42 -15.92
N PRO A 75 6.86 -10.35 -15.15
CA PRO A 75 8.06 -11.03 -15.60
C PRO A 75 7.77 -11.69 -16.95
N ALA A 76 8.68 -11.51 -17.89
CA ALA A 76 8.60 -12.22 -19.15
C ALA A 76 8.47 -13.71 -18.81
N ARG A 77 7.41 -14.35 -19.29
CA ARG A 77 7.29 -15.81 -19.15
C ARG A 77 8.48 -16.42 -19.88
N ALA A 78 9.32 -17.08 -19.09
CA ALA A 78 10.34 -17.96 -19.64
C ALA A 78 9.69 -19.09 -20.44
#